data_f71a60f6bef031e8adc36589b38270fe
#
_entry.id   f71a60f6bef031e8adc36589b38270fe
#
_cell.length_a   1.000
_cell.length_b   1.000
_cell.length_c   1.000
_cell.angle_alpha   90.00
_cell.angle_beta   90.00
_cell.angle_gamma   90.00
#
_symmetry.space_group_name_H-M   'P 1'
#
loop_
_entity.id
_entity.type
_entity.pdbx_description
1 polymer ?
#
loop_
_entity_poly.entity_id
_entity_poly.type
_entity_poly.pdbx_seq_one_letter_code
_entity_poly.pdbx_strand_id
1 'polypeptide(L)'
;MEAKKTQIYNLVILDKSGSMESIRKEAIDGYNETLGSIKSTQLKFMDTQEHFVSLAAFCDCGIDMIYDMTPIKDAEKLTKEKYDPCCCTPLFDAIGKTVKTLKKKIANVEDSAVLVTIITDGYENSSKEWDGKAVAKLIDECKEEGWMFSFISSGQHFLVCPFIGNP
;
A
#
# COMPACT_ATOMS: atom_id res chain seq x y z
N MET A 1 31.95 13.27 0.52
CA MET A 1 30.67 13.03 1.23
C MET A 1 29.64 12.61 0.20
N GLU A 2 29.07 11.43 0.38
CA GLU A 2 27.90 11.07 -0.43
C GLU A 2 26.75 11.98 -0.04
N ALA A 3 26.06 12.53 -1.04
CA ALA A 3 24.86 13.34 -0.80
C ALA A 3 23.78 12.46 -0.14
N LYS A 4 23.12 12.96 0.91
CA LYS A 4 22.02 12.27 1.58
C LYS A 4 20.87 12.09 0.56
N LYS A 5 20.48 10.85 0.31
CA LYS A 5 19.38 10.54 -0.61
C LYS A 5 18.03 10.70 0.09
N THR A 6 17.05 11.21 -0.61
CA THR A 6 15.66 11.21 -0.15
C THR A 6 15.18 9.76 -0.06
N GLN A 7 14.59 9.39 1.07
CA GLN A 7 14.05 8.05 1.30
C GLN A 7 12.58 8.00 0.84
N ILE A 8 12.29 7.14 -0.11
CA ILE A 8 10.94 6.98 -0.65
C ILE A 8 10.34 5.67 -0.15
N TYR A 9 9.29 5.78 0.65
CA TYR A 9 8.57 4.64 1.20
C TYR A 9 7.31 4.35 0.38
N ASN A 10 7.25 3.17 -0.21
CA ASN A 10 6.13 2.70 -1.01
C ASN A 10 5.38 1.64 -0.20
N LEU A 11 4.22 1.99 0.34
CA LEU A 11 3.34 1.05 1.04
C LEU A 11 2.26 0.54 0.08
N VAL A 12 2.27 -0.74 -0.19
CA VAL A 12 1.21 -1.41 -0.95
C VAL A 12 0.33 -2.20 0.01
N ILE A 13 -0.95 -1.88 0.04
CA ILE A 13 -1.97 -2.55 0.83
C ILE A 13 -2.80 -3.38 -0.14
N LEU A 14 -2.64 -4.69 -0.09
CA LEU A 14 -3.23 -5.64 -1.04
C LEU A 14 -4.34 -6.42 -0.35
N ASP A 15 -5.54 -6.26 -0.85
CA ASP A 15 -6.70 -7.03 -0.44
C ASP A 15 -6.50 -8.52 -0.79
N LYS A 16 -6.64 -9.37 0.21
CA LYS A 16 -6.57 -10.83 0.11
C LYS A 16 -7.89 -11.49 0.51
N SER A 17 -8.99 -10.76 0.46
CA SER A 17 -10.33 -11.30 0.74
C SER A 17 -10.81 -12.25 -0.35
N GLY A 18 -11.82 -13.07 -0.04
CA GLY A 18 -12.29 -14.12 -0.94
C GLY A 18 -12.81 -13.63 -2.29
N SER A 19 -13.39 -12.43 -2.37
CA SER A 19 -13.84 -11.81 -3.61
C SER A 19 -12.71 -11.55 -4.60
N MET A 20 -11.49 -11.35 -4.10
CA MET A 20 -10.30 -11.16 -4.93
C MET A 20 -9.95 -12.39 -5.79
N GLU A 21 -10.50 -13.58 -5.50
CA GLU A 21 -10.26 -14.77 -6.32
C GLU A 21 -10.69 -14.56 -7.77
N SER A 22 -11.80 -13.86 -8.01
CA SER A 22 -12.30 -13.57 -9.36
C SER A 22 -11.39 -12.64 -10.16
N ILE A 23 -10.57 -11.83 -9.49
CA ILE A 23 -9.60 -10.89 -10.09
C ILE A 23 -8.18 -11.14 -9.61
N ARG A 24 -7.88 -12.37 -9.20
CA ARG A 24 -6.58 -12.77 -8.64
C ARG A 24 -5.41 -12.42 -9.56
N LYS A 25 -5.57 -12.68 -10.85
CA LYS A 25 -4.56 -12.36 -11.86
C LYS A 25 -4.32 -10.85 -11.95
N GLU A 26 -5.38 -10.08 -12.04
CA GLU A 26 -5.35 -8.61 -12.13
C GLU A 26 -4.71 -7.99 -10.89
N ALA A 27 -4.98 -8.54 -9.71
CA ALA A 27 -4.37 -8.10 -8.46
C ALA A 27 -2.85 -8.35 -8.43
N ILE A 28 -2.43 -9.54 -8.85
CA ILE A 28 -1.00 -9.90 -8.99
C ILE A 28 -0.32 -8.99 -10.03
N ASP A 29 -0.92 -8.82 -11.19
CA ASP A 29 -0.41 -7.97 -12.25
C ASP A 29 -0.30 -6.51 -11.78
N GLY A 30 -1.32 -5.99 -11.09
CA GLY A 30 -1.34 -4.63 -10.54
C GLY A 30 -0.21 -4.39 -9.53
N TYR A 31 0.04 -5.34 -8.62
CA TYR A 31 1.19 -5.25 -7.74
C TYR A 31 2.51 -5.31 -8.53
N ASN A 32 2.65 -6.24 -9.46
CA ASN A 32 3.89 -6.41 -10.21
C ASN A 32 4.20 -5.23 -11.13
N GLU A 33 3.20 -4.58 -11.69
CA GLU A 33 3.35 -3.33 -12.43
C GLU A 33 3.81 -2.18 -11.52
N THR A 34 3.21 -2.07 -10.34
CA THR A 34 3.62 -1.10 -9.31
C THR A 34 5.07 -1.33 -8.91
N LEU A 35 5.45 -2.56 -8.61
CA LEU A 35 6.83 -2.93 -8.27
C LEU A 35 7.80 -2.59 -9.40
N GLY A 36 7.44 -2.89 -10.64
CA GLY A 36 8.23 -2.57 -11.84
C GLY A 36 8.44 -1.07 -12.01
N SER A 37 7.41 -0.28 -11.79
CA SER A 37 7.45 1.18 -11.84
C SER A 37 8.38 1.76 -10.77
N ILE A 38 8.32 1.24 -9.54
CA ILE A 38 9.20 1.67 -8.44
C ILE A 38 10.66 1.31 -8.78
N LYS A 39 10.92 0.09 -9.27
CA LYS A 39 12.28 -0.33 -9.68
C LYS A 39 12.84 0.55 -10.80
N SER A 40 12.03 0.89 -11.78
CA SER A 40 12.42 1.80 -12.87
C SER A 40 12.72 3.21 -12.36
N THR A 41 11.92 3.72 -11.44
CA THR A 41 12.14 5.02 -10.79
C THR A 41 13.42 5.02 -9.97
N GLN A 42 13.69 3.96 -9.21
CA GLN A 42 14.94 3.81 -8.46
C GLN A 42 16.16 3.89 -9.39
N LEU A 43 16.13 3.20 -10.53
CA LEU A 43 17.24 3.25 -11.49
C LEU A 43 17.43 4.65 -12.08
N LYS A 44 16.33 5.34 -12.39
CA LYS A 44 16.36 6.69 -12.93
C LYS A 44 16.91 7.74 -11.98
N PHE A 45 16.63 7.60 -10.68
CA PHE A 45 16.98 8.55 -9.64
C PHE A 45 17.95 7.99 -8.59
N MET A 46 18.75 6.98 -8.96
CA MET A 46 19.63 6.25 -8.05
C MET A 46 20.65 7.11 -7.30
N ASP A 47 20.98 8.29 -7.84
CA ASP A 47 21.93 9.21 -7.20
C ASP A 47 21.27 10.09 -6.13
N THR A 48 19.95 10.29 -6.18
CA THR A 48 19.22 11.23 -5.33
C THR A 48 18.14 10.60 -4.46
N GLN A 49 17.70 9.39 -4.80
CA GLN A 49 16.60 8.70 -4.09
C GLN A 49 16.98 7.26 -3.74
N GLU A 50 16.42 6.78 -2.65
CA GLU A 50 16.46 5.39 -2.23
C GLU A 50 15.04 4.91 -1.93
N HIS A 51 14.58 3.89 -2.66
CA HIS A 51 13.22 3.38 -2.54
C HIS A 51 13.14 2.13 -1.69
N PHE A 52 12.15 2.11 -0.82
CA PHE A 52 11.75 0.96 0.00
C PHE A 52 10.32 0.56 -0.32
N VAL A 53 10.01 -0.72 -0.18
CA VAL A 53 8.66 -1.24 -0.34
C VAL A 53 8.20 -1.96 0.91
N SER A 54 6.97 -1.71 1.30
CA SER A 54 6.20 -2.51 2.25
C SER A 54 5.00 -3.10 1.51
N LEU A 55 4.80 -4.40 1.61
CA LEU A 55 3.64 -5.09 1.05
C LEU A 55 2.87 -5.76 2.17
N ALA A 56 1.67 -5.23 2.45
CA ALA A 56 0.74 -5.74 3.42
C ALA A 56 -0.44 -6.41 2.72
N ALA A 57 -0.52 -7.73 2.74
CA ALA A 57 -1.68 -8.48 2.29
C ALA A 57 -2.65 -8.69 3.44
N PHE A 58 -3.92 -8.40 3.28
CA PHE A 58 -4.88 -8.44 4.38
C PHE A 58 -6.18 -9.19 4.05
N CYS A 59 -6.70 -9.86 5.05
CA CYS A 59 -8.06 -10.38 5.16
C CYS A 59 -8.48 -10.38 6.65
N ASP A 60 -9.64 -10.86 7.01
CA ASP A 60 -10.05 -10.90 8.42
C ASP A 60 -9.29 -11.93 9.26
N CYS A 61 -8.46 -12.77 8.65
CA CYS A 61 -7.48 -13.60 9.36
C CYS A 61 -6.26 -12.79 9.85
N GLY A 62 -6.07 -11.58 9.38
CA GLY A 62 -5.00 -10.69 9.78
C GLY A 62 -4.30 -9.96 8.63
N ILE A 63 -3.25 -9.24 8.97
CA ILE A 63 -2.37 -8.55 8.03
C ILE A 63 -1.06 -9.32 7.94
N ASP A 64 -0.71 -9.76 6.74
CA ASP A 64 0.55 -10.41 6.43
C ASP A 64 1.51 -9.40 5.78
N MET A 65 2.56 -9.04 6.52
CA MET A 65 3.61 -8.15 6.00
C MET A 65 4.61 -8.97 5.20
N ILE A 66 4.37 -9.10 3.89
CA ILE A 66 5.26 -9.84 2.98
C ILE A 66 6.59 -9.11 2.83
N TYR A 67 6.54 -7.78 2.73
CA TYR A 67 7.71 -6.90 2.80
C TYR A 67 7.46 -5.79 3.81
N ASP A 68 8.48 -5.43 4.59
CA ASP A 68 8.42 -4.35 5.57
C ASP A 68 9.65 -3.44 5.42
N MET A 69 9.46 -2.29 4.81
CA MET A 69 10.51 -1.32 4.49
C MET A 69 11.74 -1.96 3.82
N THR A 70 11.48 -2.92 2.94
CA THR A 70 12.51 -3.68 2.23
C THR A 70 13.09 -2.82 1.11
N PRO A 71 14.43 -2.74 0.95
CA PRO A 71 15.02 -2.07 -0.20
C PRO A 71 14.45 -2.62 -1.50
N ILE A 72 14.07 -1.74 -2.43
CA ILE A 72 13.32 -2.13 -3.63
C ILE A 72 14.05 -3.17 -4.50
N LYS A 73 15.38 -3.17 -4.46
CA LYS A 73 16.21 -4.15 -5.18
C LYS A 73 16.00 -5.58 -4.71
N ASP A 74 15.61 -5.76 -3.44
CA ASP A 74 15.44 -7.06 -2.78
C ASP A 74 13.98 -7.56 -2.83
N ALA A 75 13.06 -6.74 -3.34
CA ALA A 75 11.66 -7.13 -3.49
C ALA A 75 11.43 -7.90 -4.80
N GLU A 76 10.69 -8.99 -4.68
CA GLU A 76 10.38 -9.88 -5.80
C GLU A 76 8.92 -9.71 -6.26
N LYS A 77 8.65 -10.18 -7.48
CA LYS A 77 7.30 -10.25 -8.01
C LYS A 77 6.42 -11.16 -7.16
N LEU A 78 5.16 -10.76 -7.02
CA LEU A 78 4.14 -11.61 -6.43
C LEU A 78 3.74 -12.71 -7.42
N THR A 79 3.61 -13.93 -6.92
CA THR A 79 3.19 -15.08 -7.70
C THR A 79 1.88 -15.64 -7.17
N LYS A 80 1.23 -16.48 -7.97
CA LYS A 80 -0.03 -17.12 -7.60
C LYS A 80 0.09 -17.97 -6.33
N GLU A 81 1.25 -18.57 -6.10
CA GLU A 81 1.51 -19.41 -4.93
C GLU A 81 1.67 -18.60 -3.64
N LYS A 82 2.08 -17.34 -3.76
CA LYS A 82 2.27 -16.42 -2.62
C LYS A 82 1.02 -15.58 -2.30
N TYR A 83 0.00 -15.63 -3.14
CA TYR A 83 -1.21 -14.85 -2.98
C TYR A 83 -2.45 -15.73 -3.13
N ASP A 84 -3.05 -16.07 -2.00
CA ASP A 84 -4.21 -16.95 -1.91
C ASP A 84 -5.39 -16.24 -1.22
N PRO A 85 -6.35 -15.71 -2.02
CA PRO A 85 -7.51 -14.99 -1.48
C PRO A 85 -8.39 -15.86 -0.59
N CYS A 86 -8.81 -15.31 0.54
CA CYS A 86 -9.72 -15.97 1.49
C CYS A 86 -10.48 -14.95 2.35
N CYS A 87 -11.61 -15.38 2.93
CA CYS A 87 -12.30 -14.70 4.01
C CYS A 87 -12.89 -13.30 3.70
N CYS A 88 -13.08 -12.46 4.70
CA CYS A 88 -13.73 -11.15 4.60
C CYS A 88 -12.75 -9.98 4.42
N THR A 89 -13.30 -8.77 4.24
CA THR A 89 -12.53 -7.58 3.84
C THR A 89 -12.53 -6.50 4.93
N PRO A 90 -11.62 -6.55 5.91
CA PRO A 90 -11.43 -5.46 6.89
C PRO A 90 -10.56 -4.33 6.32
N LEU A 91 -11.03 -3.66 5.28
CA LEU A 91 -10.28 -2.65 4.53
C LEU A 91 -9.87 -1.47 5.40
N PHE A 92 -10.78 -0.95 6.22
CA PHE A 92 -10.48 0.19 7.08
C PHE A 92 -9.45 -0.15 8.16
N ASP A 93 -9.54 -1.32 8.76
CA ASP A 93 -8.54 -1.80 9.73
C ASP A 93 -7.17 -1.95 9.05
N ALA A 94 -7.11 -2.48 7.85
CA ALA A 94 -5.86 -2.65 7.11
C ALA A 94 -5.21 -1.31 6.79
N ILE A 95 -5.97 -0.34 6.26
CA ILE A 95 -5.45 1.02 5.97
C ILE A 95 -5.00 1.68 7.26
N GLY A 96 -5.86 1.75 8.28
CA GLY A 96 -5.56 2.43 9.53
C GLY A 96 -4.32 1.89 10.23
N LYS A 97 -4.21 0.57 10.35
CA LYS A 97 -3.08 -0.09 11.02
C LYS A 97 -1.77 0.07 10.28
N THR A 98 -1.76 -0.17 8.97
CA THR A 98 -0.52 -0.13 8.18
C THR A 98 0.02 1.28 7.99
N VAL A 99 -0.84 2.24 7.68
CA VAL A 99 -0.47 3.65 7.54
C VAL A 99 0.05 4.22 8.85
N LYS A 100 -0.66 3.97 9.97
CA LYS A 100 -0.22 4.43 11.29
C LYS A 100 1.10 3.79 11.73
N THR A 101 1.30 2.52 11.42
CA THR A 101 2.55 1.82 11.73
C THR A 101 3.72 2.40 10.93
N LEU A 102 3.56 2.60 9.62
CA LEU A 102 4.59 3.22 8.79
C LEU A 102 4.91 4.64 9.27
N LYS A 103 3.89 5.46 9.56
CA LYS A 103 4.07 6.82 10.09
C LYS A 103 4.92 6.86 11.35
N LYS A 104 4.72 5.91 12.28
CA LYS A 104 5.55 5.79 13.49
C LYS A 104 6.99 5.40 13.16
N LYS A 105 7.19 4.45 12.24
CA LYS A 105 8.52 3.97 11.87
C LYS A 105 9.39 5.05 11.24
N ILE A 106 8.80 5.93 10.45
CA ILE A 106 9.53 6.99 9.72
C ILE A 106 9.49 8.35 10.41
N ALA A 107 8.94 8.45 11.61
CA ALA A 107 8.74 9.73 12.32
C ALA A 107 10.02 10.56 12.50
N ASN A 108 11.19 9.91 12.57
CA ASN A 108 12.49 10.57 12.72
C ASN A 108 13.29 10.66 11.42
N VAL A 109 12.69 10.34 10.28
CA VAL A 109 13.33 10.45 8.98
C VAL A 109 13.05 11.83 8.41
N GLU A 110 14.08 12.68 8.33
CA GLU A 110 13.94 14.08 7.96
C GLU A 110 13.60 14.31 6.49
N ASP A 111 14.19 13.51 5.59
CA ASP A 111 14.02 13.67 4.15
C ASP A 111 13.40 12.40 3.57
N SER A 112 12.07 12.39 3.55
CA SER A 112 11.31 11.24 3.08
C SER A 112 10.05 11.66 2.32
N ALA A 113 9.61 10.79 1.43
CA ALA A 113 8.29 10.84 0.80
C ALA A 113 7.61 9.48 0.91
N VAL A 114 6.28 9.48 0.93
CA VAL A 114 5.48 8.26 1.10
C VAL A 114 4.42 8.17 0.00
N LEU A 115 4.37 7.02 -0.64
CA LEU A 115 3.33 6.64 -1.58
C LEU A 115 2.60 5.43 -1.02
N VAL A 116 1.29 5.53 -0.89
CA VAL A 116 0.42 4.43 -0.47
C VAL A 116 -0.43 3.99 -1.65
N THR A 117 -0.32 2.74 -2.04
CA THR A 117 -1.14 2.13 -3.10
C THR A 117 -2.02 1.06 -2.48
N ILE A 118 -3.33 1.19 -2.64
CA ILE A 118 -4.32 0.26 -2.11
C ILE A 118 -4.94 -0.50 -3.29
N ILE A 119 -4.81 -1.82 -3.27
CA ILE A 119 -5.34 -2.72 -4.31
C ILE A 119 -6.47 -3.54 -3.68
N THR A 120 -7.70 -3.28 -4.12
CA THR A 120 -8.91 -3.94 -3.61
C THR A 120 -10.00 -3.98 -4.67
N ASP A 121 -10.86 -5.00 -4.65
CA ASP A 121 -12.07 -5.04 -5.50
C ASP A 121 -13.28 -4.38 -4.84
N GLY A 122 -13.09 -3.94 -3.57
CA GLY A 122 -14.16 -3.51 -3.08
C GLY A 122 -14.62 -3.06 -1.73
N TYR A 123 -15.38 -3.86 -1.18
CA TYR A 123 -16.28 -3.42 -0.14
C TYR A 123 -15.76 -3.80 1.23
N GLU A 124 -15.58 -2.77 2.06
CA GLU A 124 -15.44 -2.94 3.49
C GLU A 124 -16.62 -3.74 4.08
N ASN A 125 -16.33 -4.80 4.83
CA ASN A 125 -17.40 -5.59 5.45
C ASN A 125 -17.06 -6.19 6.82
N SER A 126 -15.86 -6.01 7.35
CA SER A 126 -15.44 -6.69 8.57
C SER A 126 -14.49 -5.93 9.49
N SER A 127 -14.21 -4.66 9.24
CA SER A 127 -13.39 -3.84 10.13
C SER A 127 -14.05 -3.65 11.51
N LYS A 128 -13.22 -3.68 12.57
CA LYS A 128 -13.66 -3.61 13.97
C LYS A 128 -13.07 -2.44 14.73
N GLU A 129 -11.88 -1.99 14.35
CA GLU A 129 -11.13 -0.95 15.06
C GLU A 129 -11.19 0.41 14.36
N TRP A 130 -11.33 0.42 13.03
CA TRP A 130 -11.37 1.62 12.20
C TRP A 130 -12.69 1.69 11.44
N ASP A 131 -13.26 2.88 11.38
CA ASP A 131 -14.39 3.19 10.51
C ASP A 131 -13.97 4.09 9.33
N GLY A 132 -14.87 4.30 8.39
CA GLY A 132 -14.60 5.10 7.20
C GLY A 132 -14.23 6.55 7.51
N LYS A 133 -14.79 7.15 8.57
CA LYS A 133 -14.49 8.52 8.99
C LYS A 133 -13.07 8.63 9.57
N ALA A 134 -12.69 7.68 10.42
CA ALA A 134 -11.37 7.65 11.02
C ALA A 134 -10.27 7.43 9.96
N VAL A 135 -10.53 6.56 8.99
CA VAL A 135 -9.61 6.33 7.86
C VAL A 135 -9.53 7.56 6.96
N ALA A 136 -10.66 8.18 6.60
CA ALA A 136 -10.68 9.41 5.80
C ALA A 136 -9.86 10.52 6.47
N LYS A 137 -10.07 10.72 7.77
CA LYS A 137 -9.31 11.71 8.56
C LYS A 137 -7.81 11.40 8.55
N LEU A 138 -7.41 10.14 8.77
CA LEU A 138 -6.00 9.73 8.73
C LEU A 138 -5.38 10.00 7.35
N ILE A 139 -6.08 9.68 6.27
CA ILE A 139 -5.61 9.91 4.90
C ILE A 139 -5.44 11.42 4.65
N ASP A 140 -6.41 12.24 5.04
CA ASP A 140 -6.34 13.69 4.87
C ASP A 140 -5.17 14.30 5.65
N GLU A 141 -4.97 13.90 6.90
CA GLU A 141 -3.81 14.31 7.70
C GLU A 141 -2.48 13.92 7.03
N CYS A 142 -2.38 12.70 6.52
CA CYS A 142 -1.18 12.25 5.81
C CYS A 142 -0.96 13.02 4.50
N LYS A 143 -2.02 13.35 3.75
CA LYS A 143 -1.93 14.18 2.54
C LYS A 143 -1.44 15.61 2.86
N GLU A 144 -1.87 16.20 3.96
CA GLU A 144 -1.35 17.47 4.44
C GLU A 144 0.15 17.40 4.76
N GLU A 145 0.65 16.26 5.18
CA GLU A 145 2.07 15.97 5.40
C GLU A 145 2.84 15.61 4.11
N GLY A 146 2.19 15.62 2.95
CA GLY A 146 2.79 15.35 1.66
C GLY A 146 2.73 13.89 1.20
N TRP A 147 2.01 13.02 1.90
CA TRP A 147 1.81 11.63 1.46
C TRP A 147 0.89 11.57 0.25
N MET A 148 1.15 10.64 -0.65
CA MET A 148 0.31 10.38 -1.81
C MET A 148 -0.41 9.05 -1.66
N PHE A 149 -1.69 9.03 -2.03
CA PHE A 149 -2.55 7.83 -1.99
C PHE A 149 -3.09 7.52 -3.37
N SER A 150 -3.03 6.26 -3.74
CA SER A 150 -3.56 5.73 -5.00
C SER A 150 -4.40 4.48 -4.70
N PHE A 151 -5.49 4.34 -5.42
CA PHE A 151 -6.38 3.18 -5.33
C PHE A 151 -6.44 2.48 -6.68
N ILE A 152 -6.31 1.17 -6.66
CA ILE A 152 -6.46 0.31 -7.82
C ILE A 152 -7.63 -0.64 -7.55
N SER A 153 -8.67 -0.56 -8.37
CA SER A 153 -9.82 -1.46 -8.29
C SER A 153 -10.19 -1.94 -9.69
N SER A 154 -10.34 -3.23 -9.86
CA SER A 154 -10.73 -3.85 -11.15
C SER A 154 -9.89 -3.34 -12.34
N GLY A 155 -8.58 -3.16 -12.14
CA GLY A 155 -7.65 -2.68 -13.16
C GLY A 155 -7.73 -1.17 -13.47
N GLN A 156 -8.48 -0.39 -12.71
CA GLN A 156 -8.57 1.05 -12.83
C GLN A 156 -7.87 1.75 -11.68
N HIS A 157 -7.13 2.82 -11.98
CA HIS A 157 -6.47 3.67 -11.00
C HIS A 157 -7.34 4.85 -10.58
N PHE A 158 -7.46 5.08 -9.27
CA PHE A 158 -8.14 6.24 -8.71
C PHE A 158 -7.19 6.99 -7.77
N LEU A 159 -7.14 8.31 -7.90
CA LEU A 159 -6.41 9.19 -6.98
C LEU A 159 -7.22 9.54 -5.72
N VAL A 160 -8.49 9.19 -5.71
CA VAL A 160 -9.42 9.38 -4.58
C VAL A 160 -10.00 8.03 -4.23
N CYS A 161 -10.14 7.73 -2.95
CA CYS A 161 -10.74 6.48 -2.51
C CYS A 161 -12.22 6.42 -2.92
N PRO A 162 -12.62 5.52 -3.82
CA PRO A 162 -14.03 5.41 -4.23
C PRO A 162 -14.92 4.80 -3.15
N PHE A 163 -14.32 4.22 -2.09
CA PHE A 163 -15.01 3.47 -1.04
C PHE A 163 -15.08 4.20 0.30
N ILE A 164 -14.31 5.27 0.46
CA ILE A 164 -14.42 6.18 1.59
C ILE A 164 -15.37 7.27 1.12
N GLY A 165 -16.66 7.04 1.33
CA GLY A 165 -17.71 7.88 0.82
C GLY A 165 -17.52 9.34 1.18
N ASN A 166 -17.82 10.21 0.21
CA ASN A 166 -18.18 11.59 0.55
C ASN A 166 -19.36 11.55 1.54
N PRO A 167 -19.33 12.42 2.53
CA PRO A 167 -20.41 12.52 3.50
C PRO A 167 -21.74 12.85 2.81
#